data_a3f25c0cdd98446d5f4419ed023a19a5
#
_entry.id   a3f25c0cdd98446d5f4419ed023a19a5
#
_cell.length_a   1.000
_cell.length_b   1.000
_cell.length_c   1.000
_cell.angle_alpha   90.00
_cell.angle_beta   90.00
_cell.angle_gamma   90.00
#
_symmetry.space_group_name_H-M   'P 1'
#
loop_
_entity.id
_entity.type
_entity.pdbx_description
1 polymer ?
#
loop_
_entity_poly.entity_id
_entity_poly.type
_entity_poly.pdbx_seq_one_letter_code
_entity_poly.pdbx_strand_id
1 'polypeptide(L)'
;VGRPTPLYYAERFSKKYGAKIYLKREDLCHTGAHKVNNTVGQILMAKRLGKNRIIAETGAGQHGVATATVCALMGIECVVYMGEIDIERQAPNVARMKMLGATVVPAKSGSKTLKDATNEAIRDWINNPVDTHYIIGSVVGPHPYPDMVARFQSVISEEVKKQLKEKEGRENPDFVVACVGGGSNAAGLYYHYLDQDEVGIIAVEAAGEGVASGKSAATSALGKEGIIHGSKTLLMQTEDGQITEPYSISAGLDYPGVGPMHANLYRTSRGEFISITDKEAMDAGLVLSKLEGIIPAIETAHALAIFEKRKFNRDDVIVINLSGRGDKDLNTYIDYFNL
;
A
#
# COMPACT_ATOMS: atom_id res chain seq x y z
N VAL A 1 10.24 15.00 -2.70
CA VAL A 1 9.47 13.97 -1.95
C VAL A 1 9.31 14.36 -0.48
N GLY A 2 10.26 15.09 0.12
CA GLY A 2 10.27 15.40 1.55
C GLY A 2 10.92 14.28 2.38
N ARG A 3 12.08 13.81 1.95
CA ARG A 3 12.83 12.75 2.64
C ARG A 3 14.11 13.31 3.29
N PRO A 4 14.62 12.68 4.36
CA PRO A 4 14.07 11.48 5.02
C PRO A 4 12.75 11.77 5.74
N THR A 5 11.78 10.82 5.70
CA THR A 5 10.59 10.93 6.52
C THR A 5 10.92 10.59 7.97
N PRO A 6 10.25 11.21 8.98
CA PRO A 6 10.56 10.94 10.37
C PRO A 6 10.28 9.48 10.78
N LEU A 7 11.11 8.94 11.66
CA LEU A 7 10.80 7.79 12.48
C LEU A 7 10.32 8.32 13.84
N TYR A 8 9.00 8.36 14.03
CA TYR A 8 8.33 8.97 15.17
C TYR A 8 8.11 7.94 16.28
N TYR A 9 8.60 8.24 17.49
CA TYR A 9 8.28 7.42 18.67
C TYR A 9 6.88 7.76 19.17
N ALA A 10 5.96 6.82 19.07
CA ALA A 10 4.56 6.98 19.47
C ALA A 10 4.43 6.72 20.97
N GLU A 11 4.73 7.72 21.80
CA GLU A 11 4.92 7.56 23.24
C GLU A 11 3.66 7.07 23.96
N ARG A 12 2.51 7.72 23.72
CA ARG A 12 1.26 7.36 24.39
C ARG A 12 0.70 6.05 23.86
N PHE A 13 0.92 5.77 22.58
CA PHE A 13 0.55 4.51 21.96
C PHE A 13 1.43 3.37 22.50
N SER A 14 2.73 3.61 22.66
CA SER A 14 3.68 2.66 23.29
C SER A 14 3.29 2.36 24.73
N LYS A 15 2.93 3.37 25.52
CA LYS A 15 2.47 3.18 26.91
C LYS A 15 1.20 2.33 26.99
N LYS A 16 0.27 2.52 26.05
CA LYS A 16 -0.97 1.74 26.00
C LYS A 16 -0.72 0.26 25.76
N TYR A 17 0.17 -0.07 24.82
CA TYR A 17 0.38 -1.45 24.37
C TYR A 17 1.60 -2.14 25.00
N GLY A 18 2.39 -1.41 25.77
CA GLY A 18 3.49 -1.97 26.55
C GLY A 18 4.71 -2.45 25.74
N ALA A 19 5.00 -1.77 24.63
CA ALA A 19 6.18 -2.01 23.78
C ALA A 19 6.72 -0.69 23.24
N LYS A 20 7.93 -0.67 22.66
CA LYS A 20 8.48 0.51 22.00
C LYS A 20 8.00 0.59 20.56
N ILE A 21 7.05 1.48 20.26
CA ILE A 21 6.40 1.58 18.95
C ILE A 21 6.86 2.83 18.21
N TYR A 22 7.44 2.62 17.04
CA TYR A 22 7.85 3.65 16.12
C TYR A 22 6.99 3.67 14.87
N LEU A 23 6.61 4.85 14.41
CA LEU A 23 5.87 5.06 13.17
C LEU A 23 6.82 5.65 12.13
N LYS A 24 7.03 4.94 11.02
CA LYS A 24 7.72 5.49 9.85
C LYS A 24 6.72 6.34 9.07
N ARG A 25 6.90 7.67 9.12
CA ARG A 25 5.93 8.69 8.71
C ARG A 25 5.91 8.92 7.19
N GLU A 26 5.53 7.89 6.41
CA GLU A 26 5.36 8.02 4.94
C GLU A 26 4.13 8.86 4.55
N ASP A 27 3.22 9.09 5.49
CA ASP A 27 2.10 10.04 5.37
C ASP A 27 2.56 11.50 5.20
N LEU A 28 3.79 11.82 5.56
CA LEU A 28 4.40 13.14 5.42
C LEU A 28 5.15 13.33 4.09
N CYS A 29 5.25 12.31 3.25
CA CYS A 29 5.72 12.48 1.89
C CYS A 29 4.84 13.48 1.12
N HIS A 30 5.42 14.14 0.13
CA HIS A 30 4.65 14.99 -0.80
C HIS A 30 3.45 14.26 -1.34
N THR A 31 2.39 14.45 -1.57
CA THR A 31 1.16 13.69 -1.93
C THR A 31 0.49 12.94 -0.76
N GLY A 32 1.08 12.92 0.43
CA GLY A 32 0.49 12.37 1.65
C GLY A 32 0.53 10.83 1.77
N ALA A 33 1.42 10.17 1.03
CA ALA A 33 1.60 8.72 1.08
C ALA A 33 2.94 8.27 0.45
N HIS A 34 3.36 7.03 0.75
CA HIS A 34 4.57 6.38 0.22
C HIS A 34 4.63 6.27 -1.31
N LYS A 35 3.51 6.37 -2.01
CA LYS A 35 3.42 6.13 -3.47
C LYS A 35 4.37 6.99 -4.30
N VAL A 36 4.65 8.20 -3.85
CA VAL A 36 5.53 9.14 -4.55
C VAL A 36 6.98 8.63 -4.68
N ASN A 37 7.46 7.77 -3.78
CA ASN A 37 8.80 7.19 -3.87
C ASN A 37 8.97 6.39 -5.17
N ASN A 38 8.01 5.52 -5.45
CA ASN A 38 7.98 4.70 -6.65
C ASN A 38 7.77 5.54 -7.91
N THR A 39 6.81 6.48 -7.89
CA THR A 39 6.49 7.26 -9.10
C THR A 39 7.64 8.16 -9.51
N VAL A 40 8.42 8.72 -8.58
CA VAL A 40 9.64 9.47 -8.89
C VAL A 40 10.68 8.59 -9.56
N GLY A 41 10.90 7.38 -9.05
CA GLY A 41 11.84 6.43 -9.66
C GLY A 41 11.44 6.07 -11.09
N GLN A 42 10.17 5.69 -11.28
CA GLN A 42 9.67 5.26 -12.59
C GLN A 42 9.60 6.40 -13.61
N ILE A 43 9.20 7.63 -13.23
CA ILE A 43 9.16 8.75 -14.18
C ILE A 43 10.55 9.15 -14.67
N LEU A 44 11.55 9.11 -13.79
CA LEU A 44 12.94 9.39 -14.18
C LEU A 44 13.46 8.32 -15.15
N MET A 45 13.12 7.06 -14.93
CA MET A 45 13.46 5.97 -15.85
C MET A 45 12.74 6.15 -17.18
N ALA A 46 11.43 6.41 -17.19
CA ALA A 46 10.64 6.66 -18.40
C ALA A 46 11.23 7.80 -19.24
N LYS A 47 11.61 8.89 -18.59
CA LYS A 47 12.25 10.04 -19.26
C LYS A 47 13.60 9.66 -19.88
N ARG A 48 14.42 8.86 -19.20
CA ARG A 48 15.69 8.34 -19.76
C ARG A 48 15.48 7.43 -20.97
N LEU A 49 14.35 6.70 -21.01
CA LEU A 49 13.93 5.84 -22.11
C LEU A 49 13.26 6.61 -23.26
N GLY A 50 13.15 7.95 -23.16
CA GLY A 50 12.53 8.77 -24.20
C GLY A 50 11.01 8.64 -24.28
N LYS A 51 10.35 8.14 -23.21
CA LYS A 51 8.90 8.04 -23.15
C LYS A 51 8.28 9.42 -22.94
N ASN A 52 7.22 9.72 -23.68
CA ASN A 52 6.53 11.00 -23.65
C ASN A 52 5.07 10.89 -23.16
N ARG A 53 4.61 9.68 -22.89
CA ARG A 53 3.29 9.39 -22.34
C ARG A 53 3.42 8.42 -21.17
N ILE A 54 2.74 8.74 -20.07
CA ILE A 54 2.67 7.90 -18.86
C ILE A 54 1.24 7.44 -18.67
N ILE A 55 1.08 6.16 -18.35
CA ILE A 55 -0.19 5.61 -17.86
C ILE A 55 -0.02 5.03 -16.47
N ALA A 56 -1.11 5.00 -15.71
CA ALA A 56 -1.16 4.37 -14.39
C ALA A 56 -2.56 3.80 -14.12
N GLU A 57 -2.65 2.85 -13.22
CA GLU A 57 -3.88 2.41 -12.56
C GLU A 57 -4.02 3.06 -11.18
N THR A 58 -5.24 3.15 -10.67
CA THR A 58 -5.46 3.54 -9.27
C THR A 58 -6.80 3.05 -8.75
N GLY A 59 -6.86 2.64 -7.47
CA GLY A 59 -8.10 2.37 -6.75
C GLY A 59 -8.45 3.53 -5.82
N ALA A 60 -7.80 3.63 -4.65
CA ALA A 60 -8.00 4.73 -3.70
C ALA A 60 -7.58 6.13 -4.23
N GLY A 61 -7.00 6.23 -5.42
CA GLY A 61 -6.58 7.47 -6.04
C GLY A 61 -5.18 7.95 -5.65
N GLN A 62 -4.56 7.44 -4.60
CA GLN A 62 -3.26 7.92 -4.13
C GLN A 62 -2.12 7.67 -5.13
N HIS A 63 -2.12 6.52 -5.79
CA HIS A 63 -1.14 6.24 -6.85
C HIS A 63 -1.35 7.14 -8.06
N GLY A 64 -2.61 7.34 -8.48
CA GLY A 64 -2.96 8.25 -9.55
C GLY A 64 -2.51 9.69 -9.28
N VAL A 65 -2.77 10.21 -8.07
CA VAL A 65 -2.31 11.55 -7.65
C VAL A 65 -0.78 11.63 -7.67
N ALA A 66 -0.07 10.63 -7.14
CA ALA A 66 1.39 10.62 -7.15
C ALA A 66 1.96 10.57 -8.58
N THR A 67 1.35 9.79 -9.48
CA THR A 67 1.74 9.73 -10.89
C THR A 67 1.46 11.05 -11.61
N ALA A 68 0.25 11.60 -11.46
CA ALA A 68 -0.09 12.90 -12.03
C ALA A 68 0.86 14.02 -11.54
N THR A 69 1.26 13.98 -10.26
CA THR A 69 2.20 14.95 -9.69
C THR A 69 3.56 14.91 -10.38
N VAL A 70 4.13 13.72 -10.57
CA VAL A 70 5.45 13.62 -11.22
C VAL A 70 5.38 13.89 -12.72
N CYS A 71 4.26 13.56 -13.36
CA CYS A 71 4.03 13.88 -14.78
C CYS A 71 3.92 15.40 -14.98
N ALA A 72 3.16 16.10 -14.14
CA ALA A 72 3.06 17.55 -14.16
C ALA A 72 4.43 18.22 -13.97
N LEU A 73 5.22 17.75 -13.00
CA LEU A 73 6.57 18.24 -12.75
C LEU A 73 7.51 18.04 -13.95
N MET A 74 7.37 16.94 -14.68
CA MET A 74 8.25 16.59 -15.81
C MET A 74 7.72 17.04 -17.17
N GLY A 75 6.51 17.60 -17.24
CA GLY A 75 5.87 18.02 -18.48
C GLY A 75 5.56 16.85 -19.42
N ILE A 76 5.14 15.70 -18.87
CA ILE A 76 4.83 14.47 -19.63
C ILE A 76 3.32 14.20 -19.56
N GLU A 77 2.72 13.78 -20.68
CA GLU A 77 1.31 13.38 -20.73
C GLU A 77 1.00 12.27 -19.70
N CYS A 78 -0.13 12.40 -19.01
CA CYS A 78 -0.55 11.47 -17.97
C CYS A 78 -1.99 10.99 -18.18
N VAL A 79 -2.17 9.66 -18.26
CA VAL A 79 -3.49 9.02 -18.31
C VAL A 79 -3.59 8.06 -17.12
N VAL A 80 -4.65 8.21 -16.31
CA VAL A 80 -4.88 7.37 -15.13
C VAL A 80 -6.17 6.58 -15.31
N TYR A 81 -6.07 5.26 -15.30
CA TYR A 81 -7.20 4.35 -15.29
C TYR A 81 -7.70 4.15 -13.87
N MET A 82 -9.01 4.28 -13.67
CA MET A 82 -9.64 4.13 -12.36
C MET A 82 -11.01 3.47 -12.52
N GLY A 83 -11.36 2.55 -11.63
CA GLY A 83 -12.66 1.91 -11.65
C GLY A 83 -13.79 2.94 -11.55
N GLU A 84 -14.87 2.76 -12.30
CA GLU A 84 -16.01 3.70 -12.32
C GLU A 84 -16.58 3.91 -10.91
N ILE A 85 -16.68 2.84 -10.11
CA ILE A 85 -17.12 2.89 -8.71
C ILE A 85 -16.11 3.66 -7.84
N ASP A 86 -14.83 3.44 -8.06
CA ASP A 86 -13.76 4.11 -7.29
C ASP A 86 -13.69 5.61 -7.61
N ILE A 87 -14.00 6.02 -8.85
CA ILE A 87 -14.09 7.43 -9.25
C ILE A 87 -15.12 8.18 -8.40
N GLU A 88 -16.27 7.57 -8.16
CA GLU A 88 -17.33 8.16 -7.34
C GLU A 88 -16.92 8.23 -5.86
N ARG A 89 -16.38 7.14 -5.33
CA ARG A 89 -15.94 7.04 -3.92
C ARG A 89 -14.79 7.99 -3.58
N GLN A 90 -13.92 8.26 -4.54
CA GLN A 90 -12.66 8.99 -4.34
C GLN A 90 -12.61 10.32 -5.14
N ALA A 91 -13.75 10.97 -5.28
CA ALA A 91 -13.90 12.22 -6.05
C ALA A 91 -12.85 13.31 -5.72
N PRO A 92 -12.41 13.52 -4.46
CA PRO A 92 -11.34 14.49 -4.15
C PRO A 92 -9.99 14.13 -4.80
N ASN A 93 -9.63 12.85 -4.89
CA ASN A 93 -8.40 12.44 -5.56
C ASN A 93 -8.52 12.54 -7.09
N VAL A 94 -9.70 12.28 -7.64
CA VAL A 94 -9.99 12.52 -9.07
C VAL A 94 -9.83 14.00 -9.41
N ALA A 95 -10.35 14.88 -8.58
CA ALA A 95 -10.19 16.33 -8.76
C ALA A 95 -8.70 16.74 -8.70
N ARG A 96 -7.92 16.20 -7.77
CA ARG A 96 -6.46 16.45 -7.67
C ARG A 96 -5.73 16.00 -8.94
N MET A 97 -6.02 14.80 -9.46
CA MET A 97 -5.42 14.32 -10.72
C MET A 97 -5.72 15.22 -11.89
N LYS A 98 -6.97 15.65 -12.04
CA LYS A 98 -7.38 16.59 -13.10
C LYS A 98 -6.72 17.96 -12.95
N MET A 99 -6.61 18.50 -11.73
CA MET A 99 -5.89 19.76 -11.47
C MET A 99 -4.39 19.66 -11.82
N LEU A 100 -3.78 18.48 -11.69
CA LEU A 100 -2.40 18.21 -12.10
C LEU A 100 -2.25 17.93 -13.61
N GLY A 101 -3.33 18.04 -14.38
CA GLY A 101 -3.32 17.88 -15.83
C GLY A 101 -3.46 16.44 -16.32
N ALA A 102 -3.74 15.47 -15.44
CA ALA A 102 -3.96 14.08 -15.84
C ALA A 102 -5.38 13.87 -16.42
N THR A 103 -5.48 13.02 -17.42
CA THR A 103 -6.75 12.48 -17.91
C THR A 103 -7.12 11.25 -17.09
N VAL A 104 -8.29 11.25 -16.44
CA VAL A 104 -8.82 10.10 -15.70
C VAL A 104 -9.81 9.34 -16.57
N VAL A 105 -9.50 8.07 -16.86
CA VAL A 105 -10.31 7.19 -17.72
C VAL A 105 -11.01 6.13 -16.86
N PRO A 106 -12.36 6.07 -16.92
CA PRO A 106 -13.10 5.07 -16.14
C PRO A 106 -12.96 3.66 -16.72
N ALA A 107 -12.58 2.69 -15.90
CA ALA A 107 -12.70 1.27 -16.22
C ALA A 107 -14.13 0.82 -15.94
N LYS A 108 -14.86 0.41 -16.99
CA LYS A 108 -16.28 0.09 -16.96
C LYS A 108 -16.58 -1.41 -17.04
N SER A 109 -15.57 -2.24 -17.26
CA SER A 109 -15.69 -3.69 -17.32
C SER A 109 -15.60 -4.33 -15.93
N GLY A 110 -16.04 -5.58 -15.79
CA GLY A 110 -15.92 -6.39 -14.59
C GLY A 110 -16.58 -5.77 -13.36
N SER A 111 -15.87 -5.79 -12.23
CA SER A 111 -16.31 -5.21 -10.95
C SER A 111 -16.17 -3.67 -10.91
N LYS A 112 -15.57 -3.06 -11.94
CA LYS A 112 -15.35 -1.61 -12.06
C LYS A 112 -14.49 -1.03 -10.91
N THR A 113 -13.53 -1.80 -10.44
CA THR A 113 -12.61 -1.47 -9.35
C THR A 113 -11.15 -1.50 -9.80
N LEU A 114 -10.19 -1.43 -8.87
CA LEU A 114 -8.75 -1.42 -9.12
C LEU A 114 -8.28 -2.55 -10.07
N LYS A 115 -8.81 -3.78 -9.94
CA LYS A 115 -8.45 -4.91 -10.80
C LYS A 115 -8.72 -4.59 -12.27
N ASP A 116 -9.87 -4.01 -12.57
CA ASP A 116 -10.26 -3.69 -13.94
C ASP A 116 -9.52 -2.47 -14.48
N ALA A 117 -9.24 -1.48 -13.63
CA ALA A 117 -8.36 -0.37 -13.97
C ALA A 117 -6.96 -0.86 -14.36
N THR A 118 -6.41 -1.85 -13.65
CA THR A 118 -5.13 -2.49 -13.98
C THR A 118 -5.20 -3.20 -15.33
N ASN A 119 -6.29 -3.92 -15.61
CA ASN A 119 -6.50 -4.58 -16.90
C ASN A 119 -6.52 -3.57 -18.06
N GLU A 120 -7.21 -2.44 -17.91
CA GLU A 120 -7.26 -1.40 -18.96
C GLU A 120 -5.89 -0.74 -19.16
N ALA A 121 -5.17 -0.44 -18.08
CA ALA A 121 -3.83 0.10 -18.17
C ALA A 121 -2.86 -0.87 -18.90
N ILE A 122 -2.92 -2.17 -18.60
CA ILE A 122 -2.09 -3.18 -19.29
C ILE A 122 -2.47 -3.24 -20.78
N ARG A 123 -3.76 -3.21 -21.14
CA ARG A 123 -4.20 -3.22 -22.55
C ARG A 123 -3.69 -2.00 -23.32
N ASP A 124 -3.78 -0.82 -22.72
CA ASP A 124 -3.23 0.40 -23.32
C ASP A 124 -1.71 0.29 -23.50
N TRP A 125 -0.99 -0.16 -22.46
CA TRP A 125 0.45 -0.29 -22.50
C TRP A 125 0.95 -1.21 -23.62
N ILE A 126 0.36 -2.40 -23.75
CA ILE A 126 0.77 -3.36 -24.80
C ILE A 126 0.42 -2.89 -26.22
N ASN A 127 -0.57 -2.01 -26.36
CA ASN A 127 -0.93 -1.39 -27.62
C ASN A 127 -0.04 -0.19 -27.99
N ASN A 128 0.61 0.44 -27.01
CA ASN A 128 1.41 1.65 -27.19
C ASN A 128 2.83 1.52 -26.58
N PRO A 129 3.61 0.47 -26.90
CA PRO A 129 4.86 0.17 -26.18
C PRO A 129 6.01 1.12 -26.51
N VAL A 130 5.92 1.87 -27.62
CA VAL A 130 7.04 2.69 -28.13
C VAL A 130 7.18 3.97 -27.33
N ASP A 131 6.13 4.70 -27.14
CA ASP A 131 6.09 6.05 -26.55
C ASP A 131 5.56 6.10 -25.12
N THR A 132 4.89 5.04 -24.70
CA THR A 132 4.20 4.95 -23.40
C THR A 132 5.00 4.15 -22.38
N HIS A 133 5.06 4.64 -21.13
CA HIS A 133 5.53 3.87 -19.98
C HIS A 133 4.39 3.71 -18.97
N TYR A 134 4.17 2.49 -18.53
CA TYR A 134 3.22 2.18 -17.47
C TYR A 134 3.91 2.28 -16.11
N ILE A 135 3.49 3.25 -15.29
CA ILE A 135 3.92 3.37 -13.90
C ILE A 135 3.00 2.51 -13.03
N ILE A 136 3.41 1.28 -12.73
CA ILE A 136 2.66 0.38 -11.83
C ILE A 136 2.78 0.86 -10.39
N GLY A 137 1.65 0.89 -9.69
CA GLY A 137 1.53 1.45 -8.34
C GLY A 137 1.89 0.51 -7.19
N SER A 138 2.15 -0.77 -7.46
CA SER A 138 2.45 -1.75 -6.42
C SER A 138 3.50 -2.77 -6.89
N VAL A 139 3.89 -3.70 -5.99
CA VAL A 139 4.83 -4.79 -6.27
C VAL A 139 4.14 -5.97 -6.97
N VAL A 140 3.32 -5.65 -7.96
CA VAL A 140 2.54 -6.58 -8.79
C VAL A 140 2.92 -6.39 -10.26
N GLY A 141 2.34 -7.19 -11.15
CA GLY A 141 2.63 -7.09 -12.57
C GLY A 141 3.78 -7.99 -13.01
N PRO A 142 4.10 -8.01 -14.33
CA PRO A 142 5.15 -8.87 -14.85
C PRO A 142 6.54 -8.40 -14.39
N HIS A 143 7.51 -9.32 -14.42
CA HIS A 143 8.91 -8.93 -14.22
C HIS A 143 9.31 -7.86 -15.25
N PRO A 144 10.02 -6.77 -14.87
CA PRO A 144 10.71 -6.54 -13.60
C PRO A 144 9.92 -5.68 -12.58
N TYR A 145 8.64 -5.41 -12.80
CA TYR A 145 7.90 -4.44 -11.98
C TYR A 145 7.92 -4.73 -10.48
N PRO A 146 7.69 -5.98 -9.99
CA PRO A 146 7.72 -6.24 -8.55
C PRO A 146 9.05 -5.87 -7.90
N ASP A 147 10.17 -6.24 -8.52
CA ASP A 147 11.52 -5.92 -8.02
C ASP A 147 11.81 -4.42 -8.12
N MET A 148 11.48 -3.81 -9.25
CA MET A 148 11.70 -2.38 -9.50
C MET A 148 10.95 -1.51 -8.47
N VAL A 149 9.67 -1.79 -8.25
CA VAL A 149 8.86 -1.06 -7.28
C VAL A 149 9.38 -1.27 -5.86
N ALA A 150 9.73 -2.51 -5.49
CA ALA A 150 10.32 -2.80 -4.19
C ALA A 150 11.61 -2.00 -3.95
N ARG A 151 12.49 -1.93 -4.94
CA ARG A 151 13.74 -1.13 -4.88
C ARG A 151 13.47 0.37 -4.72
N PHE A 152 12.53 0.94 -5.46
CA PHE A 152 12.19 2.36 -5.29
C PHE A 152 11.54 2.65 -3.93
N GLN A 153 10.82 1.69 -3.36
CA GLN A 153 10.25 1.82 -2.03
C GLN A 153 11.26 1.50 -0.90
N SER A 154 12.37 0.82 -1.18
CA SER A 154 13.34 0.37 -0.16
C SER A 154 14.02 1.52 0.60
N VAL A 155 13.95 2.74 0.10
CA VAL A 155 14.35 3.95 0.83
C VAL A 155 13.69 4.05 2.21
N ILE A 156 12.50 3.45 2.38
CA ILE A 156 11.78 3.39 3.66
C ILE A 156 12.61 2.63 4.70
N SER A 157 13.00 1.39 4.41
CA SER A 157 13.80 0.57 5.34
C SER A 157 15.23 1.06 5.48
N GLU A 158 15.83 1.62 4.43
CA GLU A 158 17.16 2.25 4.50
C GLU A 158 17.18 3.39 5.53
N GLU A 159 16.17 4.26 5.49
CA GLU A 159 16.03 5.35 6.45
C GLU A 159 15.71 4.86 7.86
N VAL A 160 14.87 3.82 7.99
CA VAL A 160 14.56 3.19 9.29
C VAL A 160 15.83 2.70 9.97
N LYS A 161 16.72 1.98 9.25
CA LYS A 161 17.99 1.49 9.81
C LYS A 161 18.84 2.65 10.35
N LYS A 162 19.00 3.72 9.58
CA LYS A 162 19.79 4.90 10.00
C LYS A 162 19.17 5.57 11.23
N GLN A 163 17.86 5.78 11.21
CA GLN A 163 17.13 6.47 12.28
C GLN A 163 17.02 5.64 13.57
N LEU A 164 16.93 4.31 13.48
CA LEU A 164 16.99 3.43 14.64
C LEU A 164 18.37 3.41 15.24
N LYS A 165 19.44 3.43 14.42
CA LYS A 165 20.79 3.54 14.91
C LYS A 165 21.01 4.78 15.80
N GLU A 166 20.42 5.91 15.39
CA GLU A 166 20.48 7.17 16.14
C GLU A 166 19.64 7.13 17.43
N LYS A 167 18.48 6.46 17.41
CA LYS A 167 17.50 6.47 18.51
C LYS A 167 17.67 5.34 19.52
N GLU A 168 18.01 4.16 19.07
CA GLU A 168 18.10 2.93 19.87
C GLU A 168 19.50 2.31 19.90
N GLY A 169 20.49 2.89 19.20
CA GLY A 169 21.84 2.37 19.08
C GLY A 169 21.99 1.12 18.21
N ARG A 170 20.89 0.64 17.60
CA ARG A 170 20.83 -0.55 16.74
C ARG A 170 20.10 -0.26 15.42
N GLU A 171 20.46 -0.95 14.35
CA GLU A 171 19.85 -0.75 13.02
C GLU A 171 18.59 -1.59 12.81
N ASN A 172 18.51 -2.76 13.46
CA ASN A 172 17.43 -3.72 13.31
C ASN A 172 16.40 -3.56 14.44
N PRO A 173 15.10 -3.39 14.13
CA PRO A 173 14.03 -3.53 15.12
C PRO A 173 13.80 -5.01 15.44
N ASP A 174 12.96 -5.32 16.44
CA ASP A 174 12.52 -6.68 16.67
C ASP A 174 11.41 -7.07 15.68
N PHE A 175 10.56 -6.09 15.30
CA PHE A 175 9.48 -6.32 14.33
C PHE A 175 9.31 -5.16 13.37
N VAL A 176 9.01 -5.48 12.12
CA VAL A 176 8.53 -4.56 11.09
C VAL A 176 7.11 -4.94 10.69
N VAL A 177 6.19 -3.97 10.72
CA VAL A 177 4.75 -4.18 10.51
C VAL A 177 4.24 -3.26 9.41
N ALA A 178 3.51 -3.80 8.45
CA ALA A 178 2.84 -3.00 7.42
C ALA A 178 1.56 -3.67 6.93
N CYS A 179 0.61 -2.87 6.46
CA CYS A 179 -0.56 -3.38 5.76
C CYS A 179 -0.18 -3.87 4.36
N VAL A 180 -0.88 -4.91 3.89
CA VAL A 180 -0.64 -5.54 2.60
C VAL A 180 -1.94 -5.70 1.83
N GLY A 181 -2.06 -4.99 0.70
CA GLY A 181 -2.93 -5.31 -0.41
C GLY A 181 -2.02 -5.81 -1.54
N GLY A 182 -1.75 -5.02 -2.58
CA GLY A 182 -0.65 -5.34 -3.52
C GLY A 182 0.74 -5.34 -2.87
N GLY A 183 0.94 -4.55 -1.78
CA GLY A 183 2.06 -4.67 -0.84
C GLY A 183 3.25 -3.74 -1.07
N SER A 184 3.12 -2.62 -1.81
CA SER A 184 4.27 -1.74 -2.09
C SER A 184 4.87 -1.07 -0.85
N ASN A 185 4.05 -0.59 0.08
CA ASN A 185 4.54 0.01 1.33
C ASN A 185 5.27 -1.02 2.20
N ALA A 186 4.72 -2.22 2.28
CA ALA A 186 5.29 -3.35 3.01
C ALA A 186 6.62 -3.79 2.40
N ALA A 187 6.68 -3.92 1.06
CA ALA A 187 7.90 -4.24 0.35
C ALA A 187 9.02 -3.24 0.68
N GLY A 188 8.70 -1.94 0.72
CA GLY A 188 9.66 -0.90 1.07
C GLY A 188 10.18 -1.01 2.51
N LEU A 189 9.28 -1.28 3.46
CA LEU A 189 9.67 -1.44 4.86
C LEU A 189 10.47 -2.73 5.08
N TYR A 190 10.10 -3.84 4.41
CA TYR A 190 10.74 -5.15 4.64
C TYR A 190 12.06 -5.32 3.89
N TYR A 191 12.33 -4.55 2.84
CA TYR A 191 13.37 -4.81 1.85
C TYR A 191 14.74 -5.15 2.44
N HIS A 192 15.25 -4.34 3.36
CA HIS A 192 16.56 -4.57 3.98
C HIS A 192 16.52 -5.49 5.22
N TYR A 193 15.36 -6.10 5.48
CA TYR A 193 15.17 -7.07 6.57
C TYR A 193 14.79 -8.46 6.05
N LEU A 194 14.70 -8.66 4.73
CA LEU A 194 14.28 -9.94 4.14
C LEU A 194 15.20 -11.09 4.54
N ASP A 195 16.51 -10.84 4.60
CA ASP A 195 17.55 -11.80 4.94
C ASP A 195 18.06 -11.64 6.40
N GLN A 196 17.30 -10.94 7.26
CA GLN A 196 17.64 -10.72 8.66
C GLN A 196 16.67 -11.55 9.52
N ASP A 197 17.05 -12.79 9.81
CA ASP A 197 16.17 -13.76 10.51
C ASP A 197 15.76 -13.30 11.91
N GLU A 198 16.58 -12.45 12.55
CA GLU A 198 16.29 -11.86 13.87
C GLU A 198 15.18 -10.79 13.82
N VAL A 199 14.80 -10.28 12.66
CA VAL A 199 13.72 -9.29 12.50
C VAL A 199 12.43 -9.99 12.11
N GLY A 200 11.42 -9.93 12.97
CA GLY A 200 10.08 -10.43 12.67
C GLY A 200 9.38 -9.56 11.62
N ILE A 201 8.89 -10.17 10.54
CA ILE A 201 8.10 -9.51 9.50
C ILE A 201 6.63 -9.82 9.72
N ILE A 202 5.79 -8.82 9.93
CA ILE A 202 4.35 -8.96 10.12
C ILE A 202 3.60 -8.22 9.02
N ALA A 203 2.93 -8.98 8.16
CA ALA A 203 2.08 -8.49 7.09
C ALA A 203 0.61 -8.51 7.53
N VAL A 204 -0.05 -7.37 7.47
CA VAL A 204 -1.44 -7.23 7.92
C VAL A 204 -2.35 -7.08 6.71
N GLU A 205 -3.28 -8.02 6.54
CA GLU A 205 -4.26 -8.04 5.47
C GLU A 205 -5.65 -7.62 5.95
N ALA A 206 -6.44 -7.02 5.05
CA ALA A 206 -7.81 -6.63 5.34
C ALA A 206 -8.73 -7.85 5.28
N ALA A 207 -9.40 -8.17 6.37
CA ALA A 207 -10.40 -9.25 6.43
C ALA A 207 -11.83 -8.75 6.18
N GLY A 208 -12.03 -7.47 5.90
CA GLY A 208 -13.35 -6.91 5.67
C GLY A 208 -14.30 -7.17 6.84
N GLU A 209 -15.42 -7.85 6.58
CA GLU A 209 -16.38 -8.27 7.61
C GLU A 209 -15.96 -9.56 8.35
N GLY A 210 -14.80 -10.12 8.01
CA GLY A 210 -14.23 -11.35 8.58
C GLY A 210 -13.82 -12.33 7.48
N VAL A 211 -12.79 -13.14 7.72
CA VAL A 211 -12.24 -14.08 6.72
C VAL A 211 -13.32 -15.03 6.17
N ALA A 212 -14.21 -15.53 7.04
CA ALA A 212 -15.26 -16.49 6.66
C ALA A 212 -16.58 -15.83 6.21
N SER A 213 -16.63 -14.49 6.13
CA SER A 213 -17.89 -13.76 5.83
C SER A 213 -18.29 -13.77 4.36
N GLY A 214 -17.38 -14.14 3.46
CA GLY A 214 -17.51 -13.92 2.02
C GLY A 214 -17.20 -12.50 1.56
N LYS A 215 -16.91 -11.57 2.49
CA LYS A 215 -16.52 -10.19 2.26
C LYS A 215 -15.16 -9.94 2.93
N SER A 216 -14.09 -10.28 2.26
CA SER A 216 -12.73 -10.22 2.77
C SER A 216 -11.74 -9.99 1.62
N ALA A 217 -10.60 -9.40 1.92
CA ALA A 217 -9.44 -9.27 1.04
C ALA A 217 -8.18 -9.96 1.62
N ALA A 218 -8.36 -10.88 2.59
CA ALA A 218 -7.27 -11.61 3.22
C ALA A 218 -6.74 -12.73 2.30
N THR A 219 -5.91 -12.37 1.37
CA THR A 219 -5.42 -13.25 0.29
C THR A 219 -4.59 -14.42 0.84
N SER A 220 -3.80 -14.24 1.90
CA SER A 220 -3.02 -15.34 2.49
C SER A 220 -3.89 -16.42 3.11
N ALA A 221 -5.05 -16.03 3.66
CA ALA A 221 -5.99 -16.96 4.29
C ALA A 221 -6.94 -17.65 3.29
N LEU A 222 -7.31 -16.96 2.20
CA LEU A 222 -8.35 -17.40 1.26
C LEU A 222 -7.80 -17.78 -0.12
N GLY A 223 -6.61 -17.31 -0.46
CA GLY A 223 -6.04 -17.43 -1.79
C GLY A 223 -5.35 -18.77 -2.05
N LYS A 224 -5.21 -19.07 -3.33
CA LYS A 224 -4.42 -20.19 -3.87
C LYS A 224 -3.40 -19.65 -4.86
N GLU A 225 -2.39 -20.44 -5.22
CA GLU A 225 -1.49 -20.07 -6.31
C GLU A 225 -2.26 -19.83 -7.61
N GLY A 226 -1.99 -18.71 -8.27
CA GLY A 226 -2.61 -18.35 -9.53
C GLY A 226 -1.80 -17.29 -10.27
N ILE A 227 -2.31 -16.85 -11.42
CA ILE A 227 -1.69 -15.82 -12.25
C ILE A 227 -2.65 -14.65 -12.39
N ILE A 228 -2.19 -13.46 -12.01
CA ILE A 228 -2.92 -12.20 -12.20
C ILE A 228 -1.96 -11.11 -12.68
N HIS A 229 -2.39 -10.28 -13.63
CA HIS A 229 -1.63 -9.14 -14.15
C HIS A 229 -0.18 -9.50 -14.53
N GLY A 230 0.05 -10.73 -15.07
CA GLY A 230 1.37 -11.20 -15.47
C GLY A 230 2.30 -11.68 -14.34
N SER A 231 1.80 -11.86 -13.13
CA SER A 231 2.54 -12.42 -11.98
C SER A 231 1.94 -13.74 -11.52
N LYS A 232 2.81 -14.72 -11.23
CA LYS A 232 2.43 -15.89 -10.42
C LYS A 232 2.50 -15.49 -8.93
N THR A 233 1.39 -15.65 -8.21
CA THR A 233 1.26 -15.21 -6.82
C THR A 233 0.15 -15.98 -6.09
N LEU A 234 -0.16 -15.57 -4.85
CA LEU A 234 -1.40 -15.95 -4.17
C LEU A 234 -2.55 -15.08 -4.68
N LEU A 235 -3.67 -15.72 -5.00
CA LEU A 235 -4.83 -15.09 -5.64
C LEU A 235 -6.11 -15.67 -5.05
N MET A 236 -7.05 -14.80 -4.69
CA MET A 236 -8.40 -15.18 -4.32
C MET A 236 -9.17 -15.61 -5.58
N GLN A 237 -9.53 -16.89 -5.63
CA GLN A 237 -10.16 -17.48 -6.81
C GLN A 237 -11.09 -18.62 -6.42
N THR A 238 -12.10 -18.84 -7.25
CA THR A 238 -13.01 -20.01 -7.16
C THR A 238 -12.27 -21.30 -7.53
N GLU A 239 -12.94 -22.44 -7.40
CA GLU A 239 -12.40 -23.74 -7.84
C GLU A 239 -12.14 -23.78 -9.36
N ASP A 240 -12.97 -23.06 -10.12
CA ASP A 240 -12.83 -22.93 -11.58
C ASP A 240 -11.79 -21.86 -12.01
N GLY A 241 -11.07 -21.28 -11.07
CA GLY A 241 -10.01 -20.29 -11.34
C GLY A 241 -10.51 -18.88 -11.65
N GLN A 242 -11.79 -18.56 -11.42
CA GLN A 242 -12.30 -17.21 -11.55
C GLN A 242 -11.90 -16.38 -10.33
N ILE A 243 -11.52 -15.12 -10.56
CA ILE A 243 -11.13 -14.21 -9.49
C ILE A 243 -12.34 -13.95 -8.58
N THR A 244 -12.17 -14.22 -7.29
CA THR A 244 -13.13 -13.83 -6.26
C THR A 244 -12.96 -12.34 -5.97
N GLU A 245 -14.05 -11.61 -5.92
CA GLU A 245 -14.04 -10.18 -5.63
C GLU A 245 -13.59 -9.93 -4.18
N PRO A 246 -12.52 -9.15 -3.97
CA PRO A 246 -12.09 -8.78 -2.64
C PRO A 246 -13.03 -7.74 -2.02
N TYR A 247 -13.01 -7.62 -0.70
CA TYR A 247 -13.77 -6.59 0.01
C TYR A 247 -12.99 -6.04 1.20
N SER A 248 -12.91 -4.73 1.29
CA SER A 248 -12.41 -3.98 2.44
C SER A 248 -13.01 -2.57 2.44
N ILE A 249 -13.22 -2.00 3.63
CA ILE A 249 -13.53 -0.58 3.80
C ILE A 249 -12.39 0.31 3.26
N SER A 250 -11.19 -0.24 3.19
CA SER A 250 -10.00 0.42 2.65
C SER A 250 -9.82 0.10 1.15
N ALA A 251 -10.09 1.07 0.29
CA ALA A 251 -9.91 0.92 -1.16
C ALA A 251 -8.46 0.58 -1.58
N GLY A 252 -7.46 0.91 -0.78
CA GLY A 252 -6.06 0.58 -1.06
C GLY A 252 -5.67 -0.85 -0.70
N LEU A 253 -6.51 -1.59 0.04
CA LEU A 253 -6.33 -3.01 0.37
C LEU A 253 -7.33 -3.92 -0.37
N ASP A 254 -8.22 -3.34 -1.15
CA ASP A 254 -9.24 -4.04 -1.93
C ASP A 254 -8.63 -4.59 -3.24
N TYR A 255 -7.81 -5.64 -3.13
CA TYR A 255 -7.11 -6.28 -4.23
C TYR A 255 -7.13 -7.81 -4.04
N PRO A 256 -7.46 -8.60 -5.08
CA PRO A 256 -7.70 -10.04 -4.94
C PRO A 256 -6.41 -10.89 -4.85
N GLY A 257 -5.25 -10.28 -4.76
CA GLY A 257 -3.97 -10.96 -4.73
C GLY A 257 -2.92 -10.18 -3.92
N VAL A 258 -1.72 -10.74 -3.82
CA VAL A 258 -0.57 -10.07 -3.22
C VAL A 258 0.60 -10.02 -4.21
N GLY A 259 1.59 -9.16 -3.97
CA GLY A 259 2.82 -9.18 -4.77
C GLY A 259 3.58 -10.50 -4.62
N PRO A 260 4.32 -10.95 -5.66
CA PRO A 260 5.07 -12.22 -5.62
C PRO A 260 6.05 -12.32 -4.43
N MET A 261 6.64 -11.21 -4.02
CA MET A 261 7.51 -11.15 -2.84
C MET A 261 6.73 -11.55 -1.57
N HIS A 262 5.52 -11.02 -1.37
CA HIS A 262 4.70 -11.33 -0.20
C HIS A 262 4.18 -12.77 -0.25
N ALA A 263 3.81 -13.27 -1.42
CA ALA A 263 3.45 -14.68 -1.60
C ALA A 263 4.62 -15.61 -1.22
N ASN A 264 5.85 -15.22 -1.55
CA ASN A 264 7.04 -15.96 -1.14
C ASN A 264 7.29 -15.89 0.37
N LEU A 265 7.15 -14.71 1.01
CA LEU A 265 7.27 -14.56 2.46
C LEU A 265 6.26 -15.44 3.21
N TYR A 266 5.03 -15.53 2.72
CA TYR A 266 4.01 -16.42 3.27
C TYR A 266 4.38 -17.90 3.10
N ARG A 267 4.74 -18.32 1.88
CA ARG A 267 5.06 -19.71 1.55
C ARG A 267 6.27 -20.24 2.30
N THR A 268 7.28 -19.40 2.53
CA THR A 268 8.50 -19.77 3.26
C THR A 268 8.38 -19.57 4.77
N SER A 269 7.24 -19.12 5.26
CA SER A 269 7.02 -18.72 6.66
C SER A 269 8.05 -17.69 7.17
N ARG A 270 8.65 -16.92 6.25
CA ARG A 270 9.54 -15.81 6.62
C ARG A 270 8.76 -14.60 7.15
N GLY A 271 7.51 -14.43 6.73
CA GLY A 271 6.59 -13.40 7.22
C GLY A 271 5.36 -14.02 7.85
N GLU A 272 4.92 -13.45 8.98
CA GLU A 272 3.64 -13.75 9.61
C GLU A 272 2.55 -12.90 8.95
N PHE A 273 1.44 -13.53 8.52
CA PHE A 273 0.30 -12.83 7.90
C PHE A 273 -0.88 -12.85 8.85
N ILE A 274 -1.44 -11.68 9.12
CA ILE A 274 -2.51 -11.50 10.10
C ILE A 274 -3.66 -10.77 9.46
N SER A 275 -4.86 -11.35 9.57
CA SER A 275 -6.10 -10.79 9.04
C SER A 275 -6.76 -9.88 10.07
N ILE A 276 -7.07 -8.64 9.69
CA ILE A 276 -7.72 -7.61 10.51
C ILE A 276 -9.03 -7.19 9.86
N THR A 277 -10.10 -7.20 10.62
CA THR A 277 -11.42 -6.75 10.16
C THR A 277 -11.50 -5.23 10.04
N ASP A 278 -12.45 -4.75 9.22
CA ASP A 278 -12.71 -3.31 9.07
C ASP A 278 -12.99 -2.64 10.41
N LYS A 279 -13.75 -3.30 11.29
CA LYS A 279 -14.03 -2.79 12.64
C LYS A 279 -12.76 -2.61 13.47
N GLU A 280 -11.91 -3.62 13.52
CA GLU A 280 -10.64 -3.55 14.27
C GLU A 280 -9.73 -2.45 13.73
N ALA A 281 -9.68 -2.30 12.41
CA ALA A 281 -8.90 -1.25 11.77
C ALA A 281 -9.43 0.15 12.13
N MET A 282 -10.74 0.38 12.01
CA MET A 282 -11.35 1.67 12.33
C MET A 282 -11.13 2.05 13.80
N ASP A 283 -11.32 1.11 14.72
CA ASP A 283 -11.08 1.32 16.15
C ASP A 283 -9.60 1.69 16.42
N ALA A 284 -8.65 0.99 15.80
CA ALA A 284 -7.22 1.26 15.94
C ALA A 284 -6.82 2.63 15.38
N GLY A 285 -7.38 3.03 14.24
CA GLY A 285 -7.19 4.35 13.65
C GLY A 285 -7.66 5.47 14.60
N LEU A 286 -8.83 5.29 15.21
CA LEU A 286 -9.36 6.23 16.21
C LEU A 286 -8.47 6.30 17.46
N VAL A 287 -7.95 5.17 17.92
CA VAL A 287 -7.03 5.10 19.06
C VAL A 287 -5.75 5.88 18.78
N LEU A 288 -5.12 5.67 17.60
CA LEU A 288 -3.93 6.45 17.22
C LEU A 288 -4.23 7.94 17.18
N SER A 289 -5.37 8.32 16.58
CA SER A 289 -5.77 9.73 16.46
C SER A 289 -5.90 10.40 17.81
N LYS A 290 -6.51 9.74 18.80
CA LYS A 290 -6.69 10.27 20.17
C LYS A 290 -5.41 10.27 20.99
N LEU A 291 -4.50 9.33 20.76
CA LEU A 291 -3.28 9.22 21.55
C LEU A 291 -2.13 10.05 20.99
N GLU A 292 -1.98 10.11 19.68
CA GLU A 292 -0.80 10.72 19.03
C GLU A 292 -1.15 11.95 18.17
N GLY A 293 -2.44 12.29 18.00
CA GLY A 293 -2.87 13.40 17.14
C GLY A 293 -2.61 13.13 15.66
N ILE A 294 -2.55 11.86 15.27
CA ILE A 294 -2.27 11.43 13.89
C ILE A 294 -3.48 10.67 13.36
N ILE A 295 -4.17 11.21 12.35
CA ILE A 295 -5.26 10.52 11.65
C ILE A 295 -4.65 9.70 10.51
N PRO A 296 -4.57 8.37 10.64
CA PRO A 296 -3.96 7.52 9.62
C PRO A 296 -4.91 7.26 8.46
N ALA A 297 -4.37 6.94 7.28
CA ALA A 297 -5.15 6.27 6.24
C ALA A 297 -5.70 4.94 6.76
N ILE A 298 -6.90 4.53 6.30
CA ILE A 298 -7.55 3.29 6.77
C ILE A 298 -6.66 2.07 6.45
N GLU A 299 -5.88 2.11 5.38
CA GLU A 299 -4.86 1.09 5.09
C GLU A 299 -3.91 0.90 6.28
N THR A 300 -3.34 2.00 6.79
CA THR A 300 -2.43 1.94 7.94
C THR A 300 -3.16 1.54 9.22
N ALA A 301 -4.42 1.92 9.38
CA ALA A 301 -5.23 1.56 10.54
C ALA A 301 -5.32 0.03 10.71
N HIS A 302 -5.34 -0.75 9.61
CA HIS A 302 -5.24 -2.22 9.68
C HIS A 302 -3.93 -2.65 10.33
N ALA A 303 -2.79 -2.07 9.93
CA ALA A 303 -1.50 -2.42 10.54
C ALA A 303 -1.43 -2.07 12.04
N LEU A 304 -2.08 -0.98 12.46
CA LEU A 304 -2.15 -0.57 13.86
C LEU A 304 -2.98 -1.52 14.73
N ALA A 305 -3.96 -2.21 14.17
CA ALA A 305 -4.82 -3.14 14.88
C ALA A 305 -4.11 -4.43 15.34
N ILE A 306 -2.87 -4.66 14.90
CA ILE A 306 -2.06 -5.82 15.29
C ILE A 306 -1.93 -5.96 16.82
N PHE A 307 -1.89 -4.84 17.54
CA PHE A 307 -1.73 -4.83 19.00
C PHE A 307 -2.96 -5.38 19.76
N GLU A 308 -4.11 -5.46 19.12
CA GLU A 308 -5.29 -6.13 19.68
C GLU A 308 -5.26 -7.65 19.44
N LYS A 309 -4.46 -8.12 18.47
CA LYS A 309 -4.32 -9.54 18.12
C LYS A 309 -3.09 -10.19 18.72
N ARG A 310 -2.04 -9.42 18.95
CA ARG A 310 -0.75 -9.92 19.41
C ARG A 310 -0.19 -9.06 20.53
N LYS A 311 0.34 -9.72 21.56
CA LYS A 311 1.12 -9.06 22.61
C LYS A 311 2.60 -9.08 22.24
N PHE A 312 3.28 -8.00 22.55
CA PHE A 312 4.71 -7.82 22.38
C PHE A 312 5.37 -7.66 23.75
N ASN A 313 6.67 -7.91 23.83
CA ASN A 313 7.42 -7.68 25.05
C ASN A 313 7.70 -6.19 25.24
N ARG A 314 7.95 -5.80 26.50
CA ARG A 314 8.18 -4.40 26.86
C ARG A 314 9.37 -3.77 26.15
N ASP A 315 10.39 -4.56 25.88
CA ASP A 315 11.63 -4.11 25.28
C ASP A 315 11.66 -4.28 23.75
N ASP A 316 10.62 -4.90 23.17
CA ASP A 316 10.50 -5.04 21.72
C ASP A 316 10.40 -3.67 21.06
N VAL A 317 11.23 -3.43 20.07
CA VAL A 317 11.17 -2.27 19.18
C VAL A 317 10.41 -2.65 17.93
N ILE A 318 9.26 -2.03 17.73
CA ILE A 318 8.34 -2.31 16.63
C ILE A 318 8.28 -1.09 15.72
N VAL A 319 8.54 -1.29 14.43
CA VAL A 319 8.39 -0.24 13.43
C VAL A 319 7.18 -0.51 12.55
N ILE A 320 6.23 0.41 12.56
CA ILE A 320 5.05 0.38 11.69
C ILE A 320 5.22 1.39 10.57
N ASN A 321 4.97 0.97 9.34
CA ASN A 321 4.92 1.90 8.22
C ASN A 321 3.58 2.65 8.22
N LEU A 322 3.59 3.91 8.63
CA LEU A 322 2.43 4.81 8.49
C LEU A 322 2.38 5.30 7.04
N SER A 323 1.79 4.47 6.19
CA SER A 323 1.93 4.51 4.74
C SER A 323 1.22 5.67 4.05
N GLY A 324 0.22 6.27 4.73
CA GLY A 324 -0.54 7.40 4.21
C GLY A 324 -1.36 8.11 5.29
N ARG A 325 -1.76 9.35 4.99
CA ARG A 325 -2.59 10.17 5.88
C ARG A 325 -4.08 9.94 5.64
N GLY A 326 -4.89 10.15 6.68
CA GLY A 326 -6.32 9.89 6.68
C GLY A 326 -7.21 10.95 6.04
N ASP A 327 -6.66 12.06 5.51
CA ASP A 327 -7.47 13.14 4.92
C ASP A 327 -8.37 12.66 3.78
N LYS A 328 -7.91 11.66 3.02
CA LYS A 328 -8.68 11.04 1.94
C LYS A 328 -9.85 10.20 2.44
N ASP A 329 -9.76 9.71 3.67
CA ASP A 329 -10.71 8.76 4.28
C ASP A 329 -11.61 9.43 5.33
N LEU A 330 -11.52 10.76 5.47
CA LEU A 330 -12.21 11.49 6.54
C LEU A 330 -13.73 11.28 6.49
N ASN A 331 -14.34 11.25 5.30
CA ASN A 331 -15.77 10.97 5.16
C ASN A 331 -16.11 9.56 5.68
N THR A 332 -15.29 8.57 5.39
CA THR A 332 -15.49 7.20 5.91
C THR A 332 -15.39 7.15 7.43
N TYR A 333 -14.45 7.90 8.03
CA TYR A 333 -14.36 8.03 9.49
C TYR A 333 -15.58 8.73 10.08
N ILE A 334 -16.07 9.82 9.45
CA ILE A 334 -17.27 10.55 9.87
C ILE A 334 -18.47 9.62 9.87
N ASP A 335 -18.73 8.94 8.76
CA ASP A 335 -19.89 8.06 8.60
C ASP A 335 -19.82 6.87 9.57
N TYR A 336 -18.64 6.28 9.76
CA TYR A 336 -18.47 5.11 10.62
C TYR A 336 -18.66 5.42 12.10
N PHE A 337 -18.15 6.58 12.58
CA PHE A 337 -18.20 6.95 13.99
C PHE A 337 -19.31 7.95 14.33
N ASN A 338 -20.13 8.37 13.34
CA ASN A 338 -21.18 9.39 13.50
C ASN A 338 -20.64 10.70 14.14
N LEU A 339 -19.51 11.21 13.59
CA LEU A 339 -18.82 12.41 14.09
C LEU A 339 -19.52 13.70 13.67
#